data_70ddec3afcc8b92925aadf0636259743
#
_entry.id   70ddec3afcc8b92925aadf0636259743
#
_cell.length_a   1.000
_cell.length_b   1.000
_cell.length_c   1.000
_cell.angle_alpha   90.00
_cell.angle_beta   90.00
_cell.angle_gamma   90.00
#
_symmetry.space_group_name_H-M   'P 1'
#
loop_
_entity.id
_entity.type
_entity.pdbx_description
1 polymer ?
#
loop_
_entity_poly.entity_id
_entity_poly.type
_entity_poly.pdbx_seq_one_letter_code
_entity_poly.pdbx_strand_id
1 'polypeptide(L)'
;GRTQLIPKPLDPRLIYSVAPAVARAAMDSGVAKIKIEDWESYELELKTRLGLDNKLIRNITEKAKRSPKKVVFAEADHYKILKAAQVAFDEGIAIPVLLGKRDKILKLIDEYKLDFGSCDIIDPREETQEQRRYEFADILFEKRKRRGLTLYECRKMMRERNYFASAMVETGQADVMISGLTRNYKDTIRPALQVIGVDDGVNKIAG
;
A
#
# COMPACT_ATOMS: atom_id res chain seq x y z
N GLY A 1 21.20 -3.56 0.15
CA GLY A 1 21.70 -4.06 -1.16
C GLY A 1 23.23 -4.02 -1.23
N ARG A 2 23.87 -4.68 -2.19
CA ARG A 2 25.35 -4.80 -2.33
C ARG A 2 26.10 -3.45 -2.39
N THR A 3 25.40 -2.36 -2.62
CA THR A 3 26.00 -1.00 -2.72
C THR A 3 25.84 -0.16 -1.45
N GLN A 4 25.23 -0.67 -0.40
CA GLN A 4 24.97 0.07 0.83
C GLN A 4 25.55 -0.69 2.03
N LEU A 5 26.79 -0.36 2.36
CA LEU A 5 27.54 -0.98 3.47
C LEU A 5 27.14 -0.44 4.84
N ILE A 6 26.62 0.79 4.87
CA ILE A 6 26.20 1.46 6.11
C ILE A 6 24.69 1.75 6.00
N PRO A 7 23.88 1.38 6.99
CA PRO A 7 22.46 1.70 7.00
C PRO A 7 22.23 3.21 7.09
N LYS A 8 21.10 3.68 6.57
CA LYS A 8 20.75 5.11 6.66
C LYS A 8 20.52 5.50 8.13
N PRO A 9 20.89 6.72 8.57
CA PRO A 9 20.76 7.15 9.97
C PRO A 9 19.35 7.04 10.55
N LEU A 10 18.32 7.10 9.70
CA LEU A 10 16.90 6.99 10.09
C LEU A 10 16.32 5.59 9.81
N ASP A 11 17.16 4.57 9.62
CA ASP A 11 16.66 3.19 9.50
C ASP A 11 16.15 2.72 10.88
N PRO A 12 14.86 2.43 11.03
CA PRO A 12 14.28 2.06 12.33
C PRO A 12 14.91 0.80 12.93
N ARG A 13 15.51 -0.06 12.10
CA ARG A 13 16.20 -1.29 12.57
C ARG A 13 17.44 -0.99 13.42
N LEU A 14 18.03 0.18 13.26
CA LEU A 14 19.25 0.54 14.00
C LEU A 14 19.04 0.54 15.52
N ILE A 15 17.90 1.06 15.99
CA ILE A 15 17.68 1.23 17.42
C ILE A 15 17.60 -0.11 18.15
N TYR A 16 16.95 -1.12 17.57
CA TYR A 16 16.80 -2.44 18.22
C TYR A 16 17.88 -3.45 17.81
N SER A 17 18.76 -3.14 16.84
CA SER A 17 19.88 -3.99 16.47
C SER A 17 21.21 -3.47 17.01
N VAL A 18 21.47 -2.16 16.84
CA VAL A 18 22.75 -1.56 17.23
C VAL A 18 22.79 -1.21 18.72
N ALA A 19 21.72 -0.63 19.28
CA ALA A 19 21.70 -0.23 20.67
C ALA A 19 21.92 -1.42 21.65
N PRO A 20 21.28 -2.59 21.49
CA PRO A 20 21.59 -3.75 22.33
C PRO A 20 23.03 -4.27 22.15
N ALA A 21 23.55 -4.26 20.93
CA ALA A 21 24.93 -4.70 20.68
C ALA A 21 25.96 -3.78 21.38
N VAL A 22 25.76 -2.46 21.30
CA VAL A 22 26.61 -1.48 21.98
C VAL A 22 26.48 -1.61 23.50
N ALA A 23 25.26 -1.79 24.03
CA ALA A 23 25.05 -1.97 25.46
C ALA A 23 25.75 -3.24 25.98
N ARG A 24 25.68 -4.36 25.26
CA ARG A 24 26.42 -5.60 25.60
C ARG A 24 27.93 -5.36 25.63
N ALA A 25 28.48 -4.76 24.58
CA ALA A 25 29.90 -4.45 24.51
C ALA A 25 30.37 -3.53 25.66
N ALA A 26 29.56 -2.54 26.06
CA ALA A 26 29.84 -1.67 27.19
C ALA A 26 29.84 -2.42 28.53
N MET A 27 28.92 -3.39 28.69
CA MET A 27 28.90 -4.23 29.90
C MET A 27 30.10 -5.19 29.94
N ASP A 28 30.43 -5.82 28.82
CA ASP A 28 31.57 -6.76 28.70
C ASP A 28 32.92 -6.07 28.94
N SER A 29 33.07 -4.82 28.50
CA SER A 29 34.27 -4.02 28.72
C SER A 29 34.32 -3.32 30.09
N GLY A 30 33.30 -3.43 30.90
CA GLY A 30 33.24 -2.85 32.24
C GLY A 30 33.03 -1.34 32.29
N VAL A 31 32.73 -0.67 31.16
CA VAL A 31 32.50 0.79 31.12
C VAL A 31 31.03 1.16 31.34
N ALA A 32 30.13 0.17 31.35
CA ALA A 32 28.72 0.41 31.60
C ALA A 32 28.47 0.86 33.03
N LYS A 33 27.80 1.99 33.21
CA LYS A 33 27.40 2.52 34.51
C LYS A 33 26.15 1.83 35.09
N ILE A 34 25.32 1.28 34.20
CA ILE A 34 24.08 0.57 34.51
C ILE A 34 24.13 -0.78 33.84
N LYS A 35 23.80 -1.83 34.56
CA LYS A 35 23.72 -3.19 34.01
C LYS A 35 22.27 -3.47 33.56
N ILE A 36 22.11 -4.06 32.42
CA ILE A 36 20.83 -4.53 31.90
C ILE A 36 20.70 -5.99 32.30
N GLU A 37 19.78 -6.29 33.19
CA GLU A 37 19.52 -7.68 33.67
C GLU A 37 18.51 -8.38 32.78
N ASP A 38 17.45 -7.65 32.34
CA ASP A 38 16.39 -8.17 31.48
C ASP A 38 16.52 -7.59 30.06
N TRP A 39 17.15 -8.37 29.18
CA TRP A 39 17.34 -8.00 27.78
C TRP A 39 16.05 -7.98 26.96
N GLU A 40 15.08 -8.87 27.30
CA GLU A 40 13.80 -8.90 26.59
C GLU A 40 13.00 -7.62 26.86
N SER A 41 12.95 -7.20 28.12
CA SER A 41 12.30 -5.93 28.51
C SER A 41 13.00 -4.73 27.87
N TYR A 42 14.32 -4.71 27.83
CA TYR A 42 15.08 -3.63 27.19
C TYR A 42 14.82 -3.55 25.69
N GLU A 43 14.82 -4.67 24.97
CA GLU A 43 14.52 -4.70 23.54
C GLU A 43 13.06 -4.29 23.27
N LEU A 44 12.13 -4.69 24.13
CA LEU A 44 10.72 -4.29 24.05
C LEU A 44 10.58 -2.77 24.24
N GLU A 45 11.29 -2.18 25.22
CA GLU A 45 11.30 -0.75 25.43
C GLU A 45 11.84 0.01 24.19
N LEU A 46 12.91 -0.46 23.57
CA LEU A 46 13.45 0.12 22.35
C LEU A 46 12.45 0.07 21.19
N LYS A 47 11.72 -1.03 21.03
CA LYS A 47 10.66 -1.19 20.03
C LYS A 47 9.49 -0.23 20.32
N THR A 48 9.12 -0.07 21.60
CA THR A 48 8.06 0.85 22.04
C THR A 48 8.41 2.30 21.72
N ARG A 49 9.66 2.72 21.96
CA ARG A 49 10.16 4.07 21.62
C ARG A 49 10.07 4.38 20.12
N LEU A 50 10.15 3.37 19.26
CA LEU A 50 9.93 3.53 17.81
C LEU A 50 8.45 3.55 17.41
N GLY A 51 7.52 3.38 18.34
CA GLY A 51 6.11 3.19 18.04
C GLY A 51 5.81 1.84 17.34
N LEU A 52 6.80 0.94 17.26
CA LEU A 52 6.65 -0.38 16.63
C LEU A 52 5.88 -1.38 17.51
N ASP A 53 5.77 -1.09 18.80
CA ASP A 53 5.05 -1.93 19.78
C ASP A 53 3.63 -1.39 20.07
N ASN A 54 2.99 -0.87 19.03
CA ASN A 54 1.57 -0.61 19.14
C ASN A 54 0.83 -1.95 19.06
N LYS A 55 0.35 -2.45 20.20
CA LYS A 55 -0.44 -3.69 20.30
C LYS A 55 -1.57 -3.73 19.25
N LEU A 56 -2.15 -2.56 18.95
CA LEU A 56 -3.17 -2.43 17.91
C LEU A 56 -2.60 -2.73 16.52
N ILE A 57 -1.47 -2.10 16.16
CA ILE A 57 -0.81 -2.33 14.86
C ILE A 57 -0.41 -3.79 14.71
N ARG A 58 0.19 -4.39 15.75
CA ARG A 58 0.56 -5.81 15.72
C ARG A 58 -0.67 -6.71 15.53
N ASN A 59 -1.75 -6.49 16.27
CA ASN A 59 -2.97 -7.26 16.14
C ASN A 59 -3.60 -7.12 14.74
N ILE A 60 -3.60 -5.89 14.18
CA ILE A 60 -4.11 -5.65 12.81
C ILE A 60 -3.22 -6.35 11.78
N THR A 61 -1.90 -6.25 11.91
CA THR A 61 -0.94 -6.92 11.02
C THR A 61 -1.10 -8.44 11.06
N GLU A 62 -1.18 -9.03 12.24
CA GLU A 62 -1.42 -10.47 12.39
C GLU A 62 -2.76 -10.91 11.79
N LYS A 63 -3.80 -10.11 11.96
CA LYS A 63 -5.11 -10.37 11.33
C LYS A 63 -5.01 -10.28 9.80
N ALA A 64 -4.30 -9.29 9.26
CA ALA A 64 -4.08 -9.15 7.82
C ALA A 64 -3.30 -10.34 7.24
N LYS A 65 -2.24 -10.81 7.91
CA LYS A 65 -1.45 -11.98 7.51
C LYS A 65 -2.25 -13.29 7.47
N ARG A 66 -3.25 -13.43 8.35
CA ARG A 66 -4.14 -14.61 8.35
C ARG A 66 -5.10 -14.65 7.17
N SER A 67 -5.45 -13.50 6.62
CA SER A 67 -6.36 -13.37 5.48
C SER A 67 -5.93 -12.20 4.61
N PRO A 68 -4.81 -12.33 3.85
CA PRO A 68 -4.32 -11.26 3.01
C PRO A 68 -5.37 -10.83 1.99
N LYS A 69 -5.57 -9.52 1.88
CA LYS A 69 -6.55 -8.93 0.99
C LYS A 69 -5.90 -8.49 -0.32
N LYS A 70 -6.68 -8.53 -1.39
CA LYS A 70 -6.27 -8.05 -2.71
C LYS A 70 -6.34 -6.53 -2.74
N VAL A 71 -5.18 -5.86 -2.77
CA VAL A 71 -5.04 -4.41 -2.66
C VAL A 71 -4.57 -3.81 -3.99
N VAL A 72 -5.37 -2.91 -4.55
CA VAL A 72 -5.03 -2.17 -5.77
C VAL A 72 -4.22 -0.92 -5.41
N PHE A 73 -2.99 -0.85 -5.91
CA PHE A 73 -2.14 0.33 -5.82
C PHE A 73 -2.30 1.15 -7.11
N ALA A 74 -3.16 2.18 -7.06
CA ALA A 74 -3.60 2.91 -8.26
C ALA A 74 -2.51 3.80 -8.89
N GLU A 75 -1.40 4.04 -8.21
CA GLU A 75 -0.28 4.88 -8.66
C GLU A 75 1.04 4.10 -8.68
N ALA A 76 1.00 2.82 -9.10
CA ALA A 76 2.15 1.92 -9.05
C ALA A 76 3.30 2.32 -10.01
N ASP A 77 3.08 3.26 -10.93
CA ASP A 77 4.13 3.87 -11.73
C ASP A 77 4.94 4.95 -10.98
N HIS A 78 4.82 4.97 -9.64
CA HIS A 78 5.61 5.82 -8.75
C HIS A 78 6.41 4.96 -7.77
N TYR A 79 7.74 5.18 -7.68
CA TYR A 79 8.66 4.38 -6.86
C TYR A 79 8.21 4.17 -5.41
N LYS A 80 7.75 5.24 -4.73
CA LYS A 80 7.31 5.13 -3.33
C LYS A 80 6.15 4.17 -3.15
N ILE A 81 5.22 4.16 -4.10
CA ILE A 81 4.07 3.24 -4.10
C ILE A 81 4.53 1.81 -4.34
N LEU A 82 5.40 1.58 -5.34
CA LEU A 82 5.98 0.26 -5.56
C LEU A 82 6.72 -0.25 -4.33
N LYS A 83 7.48 0.62 -3.67
CA LYS A 83 8.21 0.22 -2.45
C LYS A 83 7.26 -0.14 -1.31
N ALA A 84 6.16 0.59 -1.14
CA ALA A 84 5.13 0.26 -0.15
C ALA A 84 4.41 -1.04 -0.48
N ALA A 85 4.07 -1.25 -1.75
CA ALA A 85 3.47 -2.50 -2.22
C ALA A 85 4.40 -3.70 -2.01
N GLN A 86 5.73 -3.54 -2.27
CA GLN A 86 6.73 -4.56 -1.98
C GLN A 86 6.75 -4.94 -0.51
N VAL A 87 6.79 -3.95 0.39
CA VAL A 87 6.78 -4.22 1.84
C VAL A 87 5.52 -4.98 2.25
N ALA A 88 4.35 -4.58 1.74
CA ALA A 88 3.10 -5.25 2.07
C ALA A 88 3.06 -6.70 1.52
N PHE A 89 3.68 -6.95 0.37
CA PHE A 89 3.83 -8.26 -0.23
C PHE A 89 4.80 -9.14 0.57
N ASP A 90 6.01 -8.64 0.86
CA ASP A 90 7.07 -9.35 1.59
C ASP A 90 6.63 -9.73 3.02
N GLU A 91 5.86 -8.86 3.66
CA GLU A 91 5.30 -9.13 4.99
C GLU A 91 4.05 -10.02 4.97
N GLY A 92 3.54 -10.38 3.79
CA GLY A 92 2.33 -11.19 3.64
C GLY A 92 1.04 -10.51 4.12
N ILE A 93 1.02 -9.17 4.15
CA ILE A 93 -0.13 -8.37 4.61
C ILE A 93 -1.18 -8.23 3.51
N ALA A 94 -0.73 -8.15 2.25
CA ALA A 94 -1.60 -7.91 1.10
C ALA A 94 -1.12 -8.67 -0.14
N ILE A 95 -2.06 -8.91 -1.05
CA ILE A 95 -1.81 -9.37 -2.41
C ILE A 95 -1.90 -8.14 -3.32
N PRO A 96 -0.77 -7.58 -3.80
CA PRO A 96 -0.79 -6.34 -4.55
C PRO A 96 -1.30 -6.54 -5.97
N VAL A 97 -2.08 -5.56 -6.46
CA VAL A 97 -2.40 -5.34 -7.87
C VAL A 97 -1.86 -3.97 -8.25
N LEU A 98 -0.96 -3.93 -9.21
CA LEU A 98 -0.24 -2.72 -9.60
C LEU A 98 -0.93 -2.06 -10.79
N LEU A 99 -1.55 -0.88 -10.59
CA LEU A 99 -2.16 -0.10 -11.66
C LEU A 99 -1.24 1.02 -12.13
N GLY A 100 -1.05 1.11 -13.45
CA GLY A 100 -0.27 2.17 -14.08
C GLY A 100 0.26 1.77 -15.43
N LYS A 101 1.10 2.62 -16.02
CA LYS A 101 1.77 2.28 -17.28
C LYS A 101 2.69 1.10 -17.09
N ARG A 102 2.37 -0.02 -17.73
CA ARG A 102 3.08 -1.29 -17.60
C ARG A 102 4.59 -1.15 -17.79
N ASP A 103 5.01 -0.52 -18.90
CA ASP A 103 6.45 -0.35 -19.19
C ASP A 103 7.17 0.44 -18.10
N LYS A 104 6.51 1.47 -17.55
CA LYS A 104 7.09 2.29 -16.48
C LYS A 104 7.21 1.50 -15.17
N ILE A 105 6.21 0.71 -14.85
CA ILE A 105 6.23 -0.16 -13.66
C ILE A 105 7.36 -1.17 -13.77
N LEU A 106 7.44 -1.89 -14.90
CA LEU A 106 8.48 -2.88 -15.14
C LEU A 106 9.89 -2.28 -15.08
N LYS A 107 10.08 -1.08 -15.68
CA LYS A 107 11.34 -0.34 -15.60
C LYS A 107 11.72 -0.02 -14.15
N LEU A 108 10.79 0.45 -13.34
CA LEU A 108 11.04 0.76 -11.93
C LEU A 108 11.32 -0.51 -11.12
N ILE A 109 10.62 -1.60 -11.39
CA ILE A 109 10.87 -2.90 -10.76
C ILE A 109 12.31 -3.34 -11.02
N ASP A 110 12.77 -3.26 -12.27
CA ASP A 110 14.16 -3.62 -12.62
C ASP A 110 15.19 -2.67 -12.03
N GLU A 111 14.96 -1.34 -12.12
CA GLU A 111 15.86 -0.32 -11.61
C GLU A 111 16.11 -0.45 -10.09
N TYR A 112 15.04 -0.72 -9.35
CA TYR A 112 15.11 -0.82 -7.88
C TYR A 112 15.22 -2.24 -7.36
N LYS A 113 15.35 -3.23 -8.27
CA LYS A 113 15.46 -4.66 -7.95
C LYS A 113 14.36 -5.13 -6.99
N LEU A 114 13.11 -4.77 -7.32
CA LEU A 114 11.94 -5.21 -6.58
C LEU A 114 11.52 -6.59 -7.07
N ASP A 115 10.92 -7.39 -6.20
CA ASP A 115 10.40 -8.72 -6.54
C ASP A 115 8.98 -8.88 -5.99
N PHE A 116 8.03 -8.94 -6.88
CA PHE A 116 6.61 -9.14 -6.54
C PHE A 116 6.12 -10.56 -6.89
N GLY A 117 7.02 -11.46 -7.28
CA GLY A 117 6.60 -12.76 -7.79
C GLY A 117 5.63 -12.62 -8.98
N SER A 118 4.45 -13.22 -8.87
CA SER A 118 3.42 -13.24 -9.92
C SER A 118 2.30 -12.22 -9.66
N CYS A 119 2.60 -10.97 -9.29
CA CYS A 119 1.55 -9.99 -9.08
C CYS A 119 0.98 -9.43 -10.40
N ASP A 120 -0.31 -9.06 -10.38
CA ASP A 120 -1.00 -8.48 -11.53
C ASP A 120 -0.52 -7.04 -11.79
N ILE A 121 -0.02 -6.76 -13.00
CA ILE A 121 0.25 -5.41 -13.49
C ILE A 121 -0.79 -5.06 -14.55
N ILE A 122 -1.59 -4.02 -14.31
CA ILE A 122 -2.71 -3.63 -15.16
C ILE A 122 -2.54 -2.17 -15.58
N ASP A 123 -2.51 -1.91 -16.89
CA ASP A 123 -2.72 -0.56 -17.43
C ASP A 123 -4.17 -0.44 -17.93
N PRO A 124 -5.01 0.38 -17.28
CA PRO A 124 -6.38 0.57 -17.72
C PRO A 124 -6.54 1.10 -19.14
N ARG A 125 -5.47 1.57 -19.78
CA ARG A 125 -5.48 2.13 -21.13
C ARG A 125 -5.17 1.10 -22.22
N GLU A 126 -4.60 -0.05 -21.83
CA GLU A 126 -4.30 -1.13 -22.79
C GLU A 126 -5.57 -1.66 -23.45
N GLU A 127 -5.46 -2.13 -24.69
CA GLU A 127 -6.56 -2.75 -25.42
C GLU A 127 -7.08 -4.00 -24.74
N THR A 128 -6.20 -4.77 -24.11
CA THR A 128 -6.53 -5.96 -23.33
C THR A 128 -7.54 -5.69 -22.20
N GLN A 129 -7.65 -4.43 -21.75
CA GLN A 129 -8.59 -4.01 -20.72
C GLN A 129 -9.88 -3.40 -21.28
N GLU A 130 -10.11 -3.41 -22.59
CA GLU A 130 -11.25 -2.74 -23.20
C GLU A 130 -12.59 -3.31 -22.74
N GLN A 131 -12.74 -4.62 -22.77
CA GLN A 131 -13.97 -5.29 -22.33
C GLN A 131 -14.27 -4.95 -20.85
N ARG A 132 -13.26 -5.03 -19.99
CA ARG A 132 -13.40 -4.65 -18.58
C ARG A 132 -13.80 -3.19 -18.39
N ARG A 133 -13.21 -2.28 -19.19
CA ARG A 133 -13.61 -0.86 -19.16
C ARG A 133 -15.09 -0.68 -19.53
N TYR A 134 -15.62 -1.43 -20.47
CA TYR A 134 -17.02 -1.35 -20.84
C TYR A 134 -17.91 -1.86 -19.72
N GLU A 135 -17.63 -3.02 -19.16
CA GLU A 135 -18.36 -3.58 -18.01
C GLU A 135 -18.39 -2.60 -16.81
N PHE A 136 -17.24 -2.03 -16.47
CA PHE A 136 -17.12 -1.05 -15.40
C PHE A 136 -17.82 0.28 -15.71
N ALA A 137 -17.81 0.70 -16.98
CA ALA A 137 -18.53 1.90 -17.42
C ALA A 137 -20.04 1.73 -17.33
N ASP A 138 -20.56 0.55 -17.65
CA ASP A 138 -21.98 0.25 -17.53
C ASP A 138 -22.44 0.34 -16.05
N ILE A 139 -21.63 -0.18 -15.11
CA ILE A 139 -21.90 -0.06 -13.67
C ILE A 139 -21.94 1.41 -13.23
N LEU A 140 -20.94 2.21 -13.63
CA LEU A 140 -20.90 3.63 -13.30
C LEU A 140 -22.08 4.38 -13.93
N PHE A 141 -22.43 4.07 -15.17
CA PHE A 141 -23.55 4.67 -15.87
C PHE A 141 -24.85 4.38 -15.15
N GLU A 142 -25.15 3.14 -14.79
CA GLU A 142 -26.36 2.78 -14.04
C GLU A 142 -26.48 3.55 -12.73
N LYS A 143 -25.38 3.72 -12.00
CA LYS A 143 -25.35 4.47 -10.73
C LYS A 143 -25.51 5.99 -10.93
N ARG A 144 -25.12 6.55 -12.08
CA ARG A 144 -24.98 8.01 -12.28
C ARG A 144 -25.75 8.62 -13.44
N LYS A 145 -26.46 7.82 -14.26
CA LYS A 145 -27.28 8.31 -15.39
C LYS A 145 -28.29 9.39 -14.98
N ARG A 146 -28.90 9.26 -13.80
CA ARG A 146 -29.82 10.28 -13.27
C ARG A 146 -29.16 11.56 -12.82
N ARG A 147 -27.81 11.58 -12.74
CA ARG A 147 -27.00 12.76 -12.41
C ARG A 147 -26.30 13.35 -13.63
N GLY A 148 -26.75 12.95 -14.83
CA GLY A 148 -26.32 13.53 -16.11
C GLY A 148 -25.08 12.91 -16.74
N LEU A 149 -24.53 11.82 -16.20
CA LEU A 149 -23.43 11.13 -16.87
C LEU A 149 -23.95 10.31 -18.07
N THR A 150 -23.29 10.44 -19.18
CA THR A 150 -23.50 9.64 -20.38
C THR A 150 -22.65 8.37 -20.36
N LEU A 151 -23.06 7.34 -21.09
CA LEU A 151 -22.28 6.12 -21.21
C LEU A 151 -20.90 6.38 -21.85
N TYR A 152 -20.84 7.30 -22.81
CA TYR A 152 -19.59 7.71 -23.44
C TYR A 152 -18.59 8.30 -22.41
N GLU A 153 -19.07 9.18 -21.55
CA GLU A 153 -18.25 9.76 -20.49
C GLU A 153 -17.79 8.68 -19.50
N CYS A 154 -18.67 7.77 -19.09
CA CYS A 154 -18.34 6.66 -18.21
C CYS A 154 -17.20 5.78 -18.81
N ARG A 155 -17.27 5.45 -20.12
CA ARG A 155 -16.22 4.72 -20.83
C ARG A 155 -14.90 5.48 -20.86
N LYS A 156 -14.92 6.79 -21.04
CA LYS A 156 -13.75 7.65 -20.98
C LYS A 156 -13.14 7.69 -19.57
N MET A 157 -13.98 7.79 -18.55
CA MET A 157 -13.55 7.81 -17.14
C MET A 157 -12.86 6.51 -16.73
N MET A 158 -13.28 5.35 -17.24
CA MET A 158 -12.65 4.04 -16.93
C MET A 158 -11.22 3.89 -17.48
N ARG A 159 -10.73 4.82 -18.30
CA ARG A 159 -9.29 4.90 -18.68
C ARG A 159 -8.43 5.55 -17.59
N GLU A 160 -9.08 6.14 -16.58
CA GLU A 160 -8.43 6.78 -15.44
C GLU A 160 -8.29 5.78 -14.30
N ARG A 161 -7.11 5.70 -13.71
CA ARG A 161 -6.73 4.66 -12.74
C ARG A 161 -7.62 4.57 -11.52
N ASN A 162 -8.01 5.72 -10.95
CA ASN A 162 -8.83 5.73 -9.74
C ASN A 162 -10.25 5.25 -10.01
N TYR A 163 -10.82 5.56 -11.18
CA TYR A 163 -12.11 5.02 -11.58
C TYR A 163 -12.04 3.52 -11.82
N PHE A 164 -11.01 3.06 -12.52
CA PHE A 164 -10.81 1.64 -12.79
C PHE A 164 -10.57 0.85 -11.48
N ALA A 165 -9.72 1.37 -10.57
CA ALA A 165 -9.48 0.77 -9.27
C ALA A 165 -10.74 0.72 -8.40
N SER A 166 -11.51 1.81 -8.37
CA SER A 166 -12.79 1.83 -7.65
C SER A 166 -13.79 0.81 -8.19
N ALA A 167 -13.83 0.62 -9.52
CA ALA A 167 -14.68 -0.38 -10.14
C ALA A 167 -14.21 -1.82 -9.86
N MET A 168 -12.90 -2.06 -9.76
CA MET A 168 -12.37 -3.36 -9.31
C MET A 168 -12.83 -3.70 -7.89
N VAL A 169 -12.84 -2.70 -6.98
CA VAL A 169 -13.33 -2.91 -5.61
C VAL A 169 -14.84 -3.13 -5.62
N GLU A 170 -15.61 -2.31 -6.33
CA GLU A 170 -17.06 -2.43 -6.41
C GLU A 170 -17.52 -3.80 -6.95
N THR A 171 -16.76 -4.37 -7.89
CA THR A 171 -17.07 -5.68 -8.51
C THR A 171 -16.46 -6.87 -7.75
N GLY A 172 -15.80 -6.65 -6.62
CA GLY A 172 -15.16 -7.71 -5.84
C GLY A 172 -13.90 -8.30 -6.50
N GLN A 173 -13.38 -7.67 -7.55
CA GLN A 173 -12.11 -8.10 -8.19
C GLN A 173 -10.89 -7.69 -7.35
N ALA A 174 -11.08 -6.77 -6.42
CA ALA A 174 -10.16 -6.41 -5.35
C ALA A 174 -10.94 -6.06 -4.08
N ASP A 175 -10.28 -6.15 -2.92
CA ASP A 175 -10.90 -5.84 -1.63
C ASP A 175 -10.72 -4.36 -1.26
N VAL A 176 -9.59 -3.75 -1.65
CA VAL A 176 -9.19 -2.39 -1.25
C VAL A 176 -8.45 -1.70 -2.39
N MET A 177 -8.58 -0.37 -2.46
CA MET A 177 -7.69 0.47 -3.28
C MET A 177 -6.93 1.48 -2.43
N ILE A 178 -5.68 1.75 -2.82
CA ILE A 178 -4.82 2.78 -2.23
C ILE A 178 -4.41 3.77 -3.32
N SER A 179 -4.64 5.07 -3.06
CA SER A 179 -4.30 6.17 -3.98
C SER A 179 -4.11 7.47 -3.20
N GLY A 180 -3.56 8.51 -3.84
CA GLY A 180 -3.48 9.87 -3.29
C GLY A 180 -2.07 10.41 -3.09
N LEU A 181 -1.03 9.73 -3.58
CA LEU A 181 0.34 10.25 -3.51
C LEU A 181 0.61 11.37 -4.52
N THR A 182 0.13 11.19 -5.76
CA THR A 182 0.41 12.10 -6.90
C THR A 182 -0.80 12.91 -7.34
N ARG A 183 -1.95 12.67 -6.74
CA ARG A 183 -3.23 13.32 -7.03
C ARG A 183 -3.70 14.14 -5.85
N ASN A 184 -4.48 15.19 -6.13
CA ASN A 184 -5.14 15.92 -5.07
C ASN A 184 -6.31 15.11 -4.48
N TYR A 185 -6.73 15.46 -3.27
CA TYR A 185 -7.79 14.76 -2.55
C TYR A 185 -9.08 14.61 -3.36
N LYS A 186 -9.50 15.68 -4.05
CA LYS A 186 -10.74 15.70 -4.84
C LYS A 186 -10.70 14.67 -5.99
N ASP A 187 -9.56 14.56 -6.69
CA ASP A 187 -9.42 13.64 -7.82
C ASP A 187 -9.24 12.19 -7.37
N THR A 188 -8.85 12.00 -6.11
CA THR A 188 -8.74 10.67 -5.50
C THR A 188 -10.07 10.17 -4.96
N ILE A 189 -10.79 11.00 -4.19
CA ILE A 189 -12.01 10.57 -3.50
C ILE A 189 -13.24 10.53 -4.41
N ARG A 190 -13.32 11.43 -5.42
CA ARG A 190 -14.47 11.49 -6.33
C ARG A 190 -14.75 10.17 -7.04
N PRO A 191 -13.76 9.47 -7.63
CA PRO A 191 -13.98 8.15 -8.23
C PRO A 191 -14.60 7.16 -7.25
N ALA A 192 -14.05 7.05 -6.05
CA ALA A 192 -14.57 6.15 -5.02
C ALA A 192 -16.04 6.46 -4.66
N LEU A 193 -16.36 7.75 -4.45
CA LEU A 193 -17.73 8.21 -4.17
C LEU A 193 -18.70 7.99 -5.32
N GLN A 194 -18.24 8.06 -6.54
CA GLN A 194 -19.09 7.90 -7.71
C GLN A 194 -19.32 6.44 -8.06
N VAL A 195 -18.36 5.58 -7.87
CA VAL A 195 -18.40 4.17 -8.24
C VAL A 195 -18.89 3.32 -7.05
N ILE A 196 -18.23 3.40 -5.90
CA ILE A 196 -18.56 2.61 -4.70
C ILE A 196 -19.70 3.29 -3.96
N GLY A 197 -19.54 4.56 -3.62
CA GLY A 197 -20.51 5.32 -2.82
C GLY A 197 -20.13 5.38 -1.35
N VAL A 198 -21.11 5.69 -0.53
CA VAL A 198 -21.04 5.71 0.94
C VAL A 198 -21.98 4.63 1.45
N ASP A 199 -21.61 3.96 2.50
CA ASP A 199 -22.40 2.90 3.12
C ASP A 199 -23.72 3.45 3.67
N ASP A 200 -24.75 2.61 3.68
CA ASP A 200 -26.08 2.99 4.16
C ASP A 200 -26.03 3.44 5.62
N GLY A 201 -26.60 4.62 5.90
CA GLY A 201 -26.61 5.21 7.24
C GLY A 201 -25.35 6.01 7.61
N VAL A 202 -24.33 6.08 6.76
CA VAL A 202 -23.12 6.87 6.98
C VAL A 202 -23.20 8.21 6.26
N ASN A 203 -23.18 9.31 7.02
CA ASN A 203 -23.28 10.67 6.49
C ASN A 203 -21.93 11.38 6.33
N LYS A 204 -20.84 10.78 6.80
CA LYS A 204 -19.51 11.38 6.76
C LYS A 204 -18.48 10.37 6.27
N ILE A 205 -17.54 10.85 5.49
CA ILE A 205 -16.36 10.11 5.07
C ILE A 205 -15.23 10.57 5.97
N ALA A 206 -14.56 9.61 6.63
CA ALA A 206 -13.34 9.85 7.34
C ALA A 206 -12.15 9.54 6.42
N GLY A 207 -11.14 10.38 6.43
CA GLY A 207 -9.89 10.22 5.71
C GLY A 207 -8.72 10.64 6.59
#